data_37a8f34a30a3c7e05a9f4d63f2362abd
#
_entry.id   37a8f34a30a3c7e05a9f4d63f2362abd
#
_cell.length_a   1.000
_cell.length_b   1.000
_cell.length_c   1.000
_cell.angle_alpha   90.00
_cell.angle_beta   90.00
_cell.angle_gamma   90.00
#
_symmetry.space_group_name_H-M   'P 1'
#
loop_
_entity.id
_entity.type
_entity.pdbx_description
1 polymer ?
#
loop_
_entity_poly.entity_id
_entity_poly.type
_entity_poly.pdbx_seq_one_letter_code
_entity_poly.pdbx_strand_id
1 'polypeptide(L)'
;MPHKITVEVEGELTDDSWVVDFGALKEIARSICQELHHKFLLQRDSKVLQMDEGMSNWKVRFLERGWVFPKSEVLPLPIDNTTAERLAEYIGGRIGDALKDCGATNVSAITVGVEEMPGQTGWWRSR
;
A
#
# COMPACT_ATOMS: atom_id res chain seq x y z
N MET A 1 7.97 -8.35 0.93
CA MET A 1 6.49 -8.53 0.78
C MET A 1 5.82 -8.68 2.13
N PRO A 2 4.70 -8.03 2.34
CA PRO A 2 3.92 -8.26 3.56
C PRO A 2 3.43 -9.71 3.62
N HIS A 3 3.47 -10.26 4.82
CA HIS A 3 3.01 -11.63 5.05
C HIS A 3 1.49 -11.72 5.05
N LYS A 4 0.82 -10.71 5.59
CA LYS A 4 -0.64 -10.67 5.70
C LYS A 4 -1.12 -9.23 5.76
N ILE A 5 -2.25 -8.97 5.10
CA ILE A 5 -2.90 -7.67 5.14
C ILE A 5 -4.30 -7.83 5.70
N THR A 6 -4.63 -7.00 6.70
CA THR A 6 -5.95 -6.94 7.32
C THR A 6 -6.58 -5.61 6.96
N VAL A 7 -7.83 -5.62 6.54
CA VAL A 7 -8.57 -4.41 6.20
C VAL A 7 -9.88 -4.38 6.96
N GLU A 8 -10.14 -3.27 7.65
CA GLU A 8 -11.40 -3.03 8.34
C GLU A 8 -12.01 -1.74 7.82
N VAL A 9 -13.29 -1.77 7.48
CA VAL A 9 -14.03 -0.60 7.00
C VAL A 9 -15.20 -0.35 7.92
N GLU A 10 -15.32 0.88 8.40
CA GLU A 10 -16.39 1.32 9.29
C GLU A 10 -17.27 2.35 8.59
N GLY A 11 -18.56 2.33 8.87
CA GLY A 11 -19.49 3.27 8.30
C GLY A 11 -20.93 2.89 8.64
N GLU A 12 -21.87 3.64 8.07
CA GLU A 12 -23.29 3.32 8.21
C GLU A 12 -23.68 2.21 7.24
N LEU A 13 -24.69 1.44 7.61
CA LEU A 13 -25.23 0.40 6.74
C LEU A 13 -25.94 1.03 5.54
N THR A 14 -25.77 0.43 4.37
CA THR A 14 -26.51 0.76 3.18
C THR A 14 -27.88 0.08 3.19
N ASP A 15 -28.69 0.31 2.16
CA ASP A 15 -29.96 -0.37 1.97
C ASP A 15 -29.82 -1.90 1.85
N ASP A 16 -28.64 -2.37 1.48
CA ASP A 16 -28.31 -3.81 1.41
C ASP A 16 -27.91 -4.40 2.76
N SER A 17 -27.96 -3.60 3.83
CA SER A 17 -27.62 -4.00 5.21
C SER A 17 -26.15 -4.34 5.42
N TRP A 18 -25.26 -3.82 4.61
CA TRP A 18 -23.81 -3.88 4.80
C TRP A 18 -23.20 -2.48 4.70
N VAL A 19 -22.00 -2.31 5.25
CA VAL A 19 -21.23 -1.07 5.11
C VAL A 19 -20.70 -0.98 3.68
N VAL A 20 -20.04 -2.04 3.22
CA VAL A 20 -19.61 -2.23 1.84
C VAL A 20 -19.75 -3.70 1.48
N ASP A 21 -19.83 -4.00 0.19
CA ASP A 21 -19.84 -5.38 -0.29
C ASP A 21 -18.46 -6.00 -0.03
N PHE A 22 -18.41 -7.09 0.73
CA PHE A 22 -17.17 -7.80 1.02
C PHE A 22 -16.46 -8.28 -0.24
N GLY A 23 -17.21 -8.73 -1.25
CA GLY A 23 -16.64 -9.18 -2.53
C GLY A 23 -15.90 -8.05 -3.22
N ALA A 24 -16.51 -6.88 -3.27
CA ALA A 24 -15.88 -5.70 -3.88
C ALA A 24 -14.65 -5.24 -3.09
N LEU A 25 -14.75 -5.20 -1.77
CA LEU A 25 -13.61 -4.82 -0.91
C LEU A 25 -12.44 -5.80 -1.08
N LYS A 26 -12.74 -7.08 -1.13
CA LYS A 26 -11.73 -8.13 -1.30
C LYS A 26 -11.01 -7.99 -2.64
N GLU A 27 -11.74 -7.70 -3.71
CA GLU A 27 -11.15 -7.49 -5.03
C GLU A 27 -10.27 -6.24 -5.08
N ILE A 28 -10.70 -5.16 -4.46
CA ILE A 28 -9.90 -3.93 -4.36
C ILE A 28 -8.59 -4.22 -3.63
N ALA A 29 -8.65 -4.85 -2.47
CA ALA A 29 -7.47 -5.17 -1.69
C ALA A 29 -6.53 -6.13 -2.43
N ARG A 30 -7.08 -7.15 -3.08
CA ARG A 30 -6.31 -8.11 -3.86
C ARG A 30 -5.59 -7.44 -5.02
N SER A 31 -6.26 -6.55 -5.74
CA SER A 31 -5.70 -5.85 -6.88
C SER A 31 -4.50 -4.98 -6.45
N ILE A 32 -4.63 -4.27 -5.33
CA ILE A 32 -3.54 -3.45 -4.80
C ILE A 32 -2.36 -4.33 -4.39
N CYS A 33 -2.62 -5.43 -3.70
CA CYS A 33 -1.57 -6.36 -3.28
C CYS A 33 -0.85 -7.00 -4.47
N GLN A 34 -1.56 -7.28 -5.56
CA GLN A 34 -0.95 -7.82 -6.78
C GLN A 34 0.00 -6.83 -7.42
N GLU A 35 -0.32 -5.52 -7.39
CA GLU A 35 0.61 -4.50 -7.88
C GLU A 35 1.92 -4.48 -7.09
N LEU A 36 1.86 -4.77 -5.80
CA LEU A 36 3.03 -4.79 -4.93
C LEU A 36 3.81 -6.09 -5.02
N HIS A 37 3.16 -7.15 -5.51
CA HIS A 37 3.72 -8.50 -5.51
C HIS A 37 4.82 -8.65 -6.57
N HIS A 38 5.91 -9.31 -6.22
CA HIS A 38 7.06 -9.55 -7.11
C HIS A 38 7.75 -8.28 -7.60
N LYS A 39 7.48 -7.13 -6.98
CA LYS A 39 8.19 -5.89 -7.30
C LYS A 39 9.12 -5.50 -6.15
N PHE A 40 10.22 -4.88 -6.49
CA PHE A 40 11.04 -4.18 -5.51
C PHE A 40 10.35 -2.85 -5.20
N LEU A 41 9.94 -2.67 -3.94
CA LEU A 41 9.22 -1.46 -3.52
C LEU A 41 10.25 -0.37 -3.22
N LEU A 42 10.28 0.65 -4.06
CA LEU A 42 11.22 1.76 -3.92
C LEU A 42 10.57 2.90 -3.17
N GLN A 43 11.17 3.29 -2.05
CA GLN A 43 10.72 4.40 -1.21
C GLN A 43 11.14 5.74 -1.83
N ARG A 44 10.32 6.22 -2.75
CA ARG A 44 10.62 7.40 -3.57
C ARG A 44 10.83 8.66 -2.75
N ASP A 45 10.18 8.77 -1.58
CA ASP A 45 10.26 9.93 -0.71
C ASP A 45 11.32 9.79 0.38
N SER A 46 12.21 8.79 0.27
CA SER A 46 13.30 8.60 1.22
C SER A 46 14.19 9.83 1.31
N LYS A 47 14.59 10.18 2.52
CA LYS A 47 15.52 11.30 2.78
C LYS A 47 16.97 10.85 2.83
N VAL A 48 17.21 9.55 2.78
CA VAL A 48 18.57 8.99 2.94
C VAL A 48 19.08 8.28 1.70
N LEU A 49 18.20 7.79 0.84
CA LEU A 49 18.59 7.15 -0.42
C LEU A 49 18.72 8.17 -1.53
N GLN A 50 19.76 8.02 -2.33
CA GLN A 50 19.92 8.77 -3.57
C GLN A 50 19.41 7.90 -4.71
N MET A 51 18.52 8.42 -5.52
CA MET A 51 17.85 7.66 -6.57
C MET A 51 17.88 8.41 -7.88
N ASP A 52 18.26 7.70 -8.95
CA ASP A 52 18.23 8.23 -10.31
C ASP A 52 17.38 7.32 -11.17
N GLU A 53 16.36 7.91 -11.79
CA GLU A 53 15.52 7.20 -12.75
C GLU A 53 16.11 7.37 -14.15
N GLY A 54 16.66 6.29 -14.72
CA GLY A 54 17.12 6.26 -16.10
C GLY A 54 16.02 5.81 -17.05
N MET A 55 16.38 5.61 -18.32
CA MET A 55 15.41 5.15 -19.33
C MET A 55 14.99 3.70 -19.11
N SER A 56 15.91 2.83 -18.67
CA SER A 56 15.64 1.39 -18.49
C SER A 56 15.89 0.90 -17.07
N ASN A 57 16.57 1.68 -16.24
CA ASN A 57 16.97 1.26 -14.91
C ASN A 57 16.75 2.35 -13.87
N TRP A 58 16.56 1.91 -12.61
CA TRP A 58 16.70 2.74 -11.44
C TRP A 58 18.07 2.50 -10.81
N LYS A 59 18.78 3.58 -10.47
CA LYS A 59 20.02 3.53 -9.72
C LYS A 59 19.74 4.05 -8.31
N VAL A 60 20.10 3.26 -7.32
CA VAL A 60 19.86 3.60 -5.91
C VAL A 60 21.18 3.55 -5.16
N ARG A 61 21.48 4.59 -4.40
CA ARG A 61 22.69 4.65 -3.57
C ARG A 61 22.36 4.94 -2.12
N PHE A 62 23.08 4.27 -1.25
CA PHE A 62 23.10 4.57 0.17
C PHE A 62 24.55 4.53 0.65
N LEU A 63 25.07 5.69 1.03
CA LEU A 63 26.49 5.86 1.38
C LEU A 63 27.38 5.36 0.24
N GLU A 64 28.23 4.35 0.50
CA GLU A 64 29.15 3.79 -0.50
C GLU A 64 28.53 2.63 -1.29
N ARG A 65 27.30 2.24 -0.96
CA ARG A 65 26.63 1.11 -1.59
C ARG A 65 25.74 1.61 -2.73
N GLY A 66 25.74 0.85 -3.81
CA GLY A 66 24.91 1.18 -4.96
C GLY A 66 24.24 -0.06 -5.53
N TRP A 67 23.04 0.15 -6.09
CA TRP A 67 22.26 -0.91 -6.75
C TRP A 67 21.70 -0.38 -8.05
N VAL A 68 21.53 -1.27 -9.00
CA VAL A 68 20.87 -0.98 -10.26
C VAL A 68 19.76 -2.00 -10.46
N PHE A 69 18.54 -1.50 -10.67
CA PHE A 69 17.36 -2.35 -10.85
C PHE A 69 16.71 -2.04 -12.20
N PRO A 70 16.34 -3.07 -12.98
CA PRO A 70 15.51 -2.85 -14.18
C PRO A 70 14.19 -2.19 -13.79
N LYS A 71 13.73 -1.22 -14.58
CA LYS A 71 12.48 -0.52 -14.29
C LYS A 71 11.27 -1.45 -14.17
N SER A 72 11.26 -2.54 -14.93
CA SER A 72 10.18 -3.50 -14.90
C SER A 72 10.05 -4.25 -13.57
N GLU A 73 11.10 -4.24 -12.74
CA GLU A 73 11.13 -4.94 -11.46
C GLU A 73 10.92 -4.01 -10.26
N VAL A 74 10.78 -2.71 -10.51
CA VAL A 74 10.69 -1.70 -9.46
C VAL A 74 9.31 -1.04 -9.48
N LEU A 75 8.72 -0.90 -8.30
CA LEU A 75 7.52 -0.10 -8.10
C LEU A 75 7.85 1.06 -7.16
N PRO A 76 7.99 2.29 -7.69
CA PRO A 76 8.20 3.46 -6.83
C PRO A 76 6.92 3.77 -6.05
N LEU A 77 7.04 3.94 -4.75
CA LEU A 77 5.92 4.29 -3.88
C LEU A 77 6.16 5.65 -3.24
N PRO A 78 5.11 6.45 -3.03
CA PRO A 78 5.23 7.76 -2.39
C PRO A 78 5.33 7.61 -0.85
N ILE A 79 6.34 6.88 -0.41
CA ILE A 79 6.61 6.64 1.01
C ILE A 79 8.07 6.97 1.29
N ASP A 80 8.36 7.32 2.53
CA ASP A 80 9.71 7.65 2.96
C ASP A 80 10.50 6.42 3.42
N ASN A 81 9.82 5.36 3.79
CA ASN A 81 10.41 4.10 4.20
C ASN A 81 9.43 2.97 3.95
N THR A 82 9.94 1.74 3.78
CA THR A 82 9.12 0.55 3.56
C THR A 82 8.77 -0.16 4.86
N THR A 83 8.44 0.59 5.90
CA THR A 83 7.93 0.04 7.15
C THR A 83 6.51 -0.50 6.97
N ALA A 84 6.10 -1.40 7.85
CA ALA A 84 4.74 -1.93 7.85
C ALA A 84 3.70 -0.80 7.99
N GLU A 85 3.99 0.19 8.84
CA GLU A 85 3.11 1.35 9.06
C GLU A 85 2.94 2.19 7.79
N ARG A 86 4.04 2.47 7.07
CA ARG A 86 3.98 3.25 5.82
C ARG A 86 3.31 2.48 4.69
N LEU A 87 3.53 1.17 4.62
CA LEU A 87 2.82 0.33 3.66
C LEU A 87 1.32 0.27 3.98
N ALA A 88 0.96 0.18 5.26
CA ALA A 88 -0.45 0.19 5.68
C ALA A 88 -1.12 1.51 5.30
N GLU A 89 -0.47 2.65 5.49
CA GLU A 89 -0.96 3.97 5.08
C GLU A 89 -1.16 4.05 3.57
N TYR A 90 -0.19 3.59 2.79
CA TYR A 90 -0.28 3.59 1.33
C TYR A 90 -1.44 2.72 0.84
N ILE A 91 -1.54 1.50 1.34
CA ILE A 91 -2.60 0.56 0.97
C ILE A 91 -3.96 1.13 1.38
N GLY A 92 -4.06 1.67 2.58
CA GLY A 92 -5.30 2.26 3.08
C GLY A 92 -5.76 3.44 2.25
N GLY A 93 -4.85 4.30 1.82
CA GLY A 93 -5.15 5.42 0.92
C GLY A 93 -5.68 4.94 -0.43
N ARG A 94 -5.06 3.90 -0.99
CA ARG A 94 -5.51 3.29 -2.27
C ARG A 94 -6.89 2.67 -2.14
N ILE A 95 -7.16 1.98 -1.02
CA ILE A 95 -8.48 1.40 -0.75
C ILE A 95 -9.52 2.52 -0.64
N GLY A 96 -9.22 3.58 0.10
CA GLY A 96 -10.13 4.71 0.26
C GLY A 96 -10.49 5.35 -1.08
N ASP A 97 -9.52 5.57 -1.94
CA ASP A 97 -9.75 6.13 -3.28
C ASP A 97 -10.63 5.20 -4.13
N ALA A 98 -10.36 3.91 -4.10
CA ALA A 98 -11.14 2.94 -4.87
C ALA A 98 -12.58 2.85 -4.37
N LEU A 99 -12.81 2.93 -3.05
CA LEU A 99 -14.16 2.94 -2.49
C LEU A 99 -14.93 4.19 -2.88
N LYS A 100 -14.28 5.36 -2.89
CA LYS A 100 -14.90 6.60 -3.39
C LYS A 100 -15.28 6.48 -4.85
N ASP A 101 -14.40 5.92 -5.67
CA ASP A 101 -14.66 5.73 -7.11
C ASP A 101 -15.84 4.79 -7.34
N CYS A 102 -16.09 3.86 -6.43
CA CYS A 102 -17.25 2.97 -6.46
C CYS A 102 -18.51 3.59 -5.86
N GLY A 103 -18.46 4.85 -5.41
CA GLY A 103 -19.62 5.54 -4.83
C GLY A 103 -19.92 5.18 -3.38
N ALA A 104 -18.99 4.57 -2.66
CA ALA A 104 -19.16 4.22 -1.24
C ALA A 104 -18.97 5.46 -0.37
N THR A 105 -20.02 6.28 -0.23
CA THR A 105 -19.98 7.55 0.50
C THR A 105 -20.25 7.41 1.99
N ASN A 106 -20.62 6.23 2.45
CA ASN A 106 -20.99 5.92 3.84
C ASN A 106 -19.80 5.48 4.70
N VAL A 107 -18.60 5.39 4.12
CA VAL A 107 -17.41 4.94 4.84
C VAL A 107 -16.88 6.07 5.71
N SER A 108 -16.77 5.83 7.02
CA SER A 108 -16.27 6.81 7.98
C SER A 108 -14.81 6.59 8.36
N ALA A 109 -14.34 5.34 8.33
CA ALA A 109 -12.96 5.02 8.65
C ALA A 109 -12.52 3.73 7.97
N ILE A 110 -11.22 3.68 7.65
CA ILE A 110 -10.56 2.50 7.12
C ILE A 110 -9.35 2.22 8.00
N THR A 111 -9.21 0.97 8.43
CA THR A 111 -8.04 0.52 9.18
C THR A 111 -7.33 -0.56 8.39
N VAL A 112 -6.02 -0.44 8.25
CA VAL A 112 -5.20 -1.43 7.54
C VAL A 112 -4.07 -1.88 8.45
N GLY A 113 -3.90 -3.19 8.56
CA GLY A 113 -2.78 -3.81 9.23
C GLY A 113 -1.90 -4.54 8.23
N VAL A 114 -0.61 -4.33 8.31
CA VAL A 114 0.38 -5.01 7.49
C VAL A 114 1.28 -5.83 8.40
N GLU A 115 1.24 -7.15 8.25
CA GLU A 115 2.08 -8.07 9.00
C GLU A 115 3.26 -8.47 8.12
N GLU A 116 4.47 -8.09 8.53
CA GLU A 116 5.68 -8.46 7.79
C GLU A 116 6.28 -9.77 8.29
N MET A 117 6.20 -9.99 9.59
CA MET A 117 6.62 -11.24 10.25
C MET A 117 5.49 -11.68 11.19
N PRO A 118 5.31 -12.99 11.42
CA PRO A 118 4.25 -13.46 12.31
C PRO A 118 4.27 -12.74 13.66
N GLY A 119 3.13 -12.17 14.04
CA GLY A 119 2.98 -11.43 15.29
C GLY A 119 3.47 -9.98 15.26
N GLN A 120 4.01 -9.49 14.14
CA GLN A 120 4.50 -8.12 14.02
C GLN A 120 3.72 -7.37 12.95
N THR A 121 2.73 -6.60 13.37
CA THR A 121 1.81 -5.89 12.50
C THR A 121 1.92 -4.39 12.70
N GLY A 122 2.11 -3.66 11.62
CA GLY A 122 2.00 -2.20 11.61
C GLY A 122 0.59 -1.82 11.21
N TRP A 123 -0.01 -0.88 11.93
CA TRP A 123 -1.39 -0.47 11.73
C TRP A 123 -1.49 0.99 11.29
N TRP A 124 -2.47 1.26 10.44
CA TRP A 124 -2.85 2.60 10.04
C TRP A 124 -4.36 2.71 10.04
N ARG A 125 -4.87 3.85 10.48
CA ARG A 125 -6.30 4.17 10.46
C ARG A 125 -6.50 5.53 9.83
N SER A 126 -7.47 5.64 8.94
CA SER A 126 -7.85 6.92 8.33
C SER A 126 -8.47 7.85 9.38
N ARG A 127 -8.35 9.12 9.12
CA ARG A 127 -8.93 10.14 9.98
C ARG A 127 -10.33 10.53 9.55
#